data_75343f7d8b126fe9779d3b8e85c0a6ae
#
_entry.id   75343f7d8b126fe9779d3b8e85c0a6ae
#
_cell.length_a   1.000
_cell.length_b   1.000
_cell.length_c   1.000
_cell.angle_alpha   90.00
_cell.angle_beta   90.00
_cell.angle_gamma   90.00
#
_symmetry.space_group_name_H-M   'P 1'
#
loop_
_entity.id
_entity.type
_entity.pdbx_description
1 polymer ?
#
loop_
_entity_poly.entity_id
_entity_poly.type
_entity_poly.pdbx_seq_one_letter_code
_entity_poly.pdbx_strand_id
1 'polypeptide(L)'
;MNIKTTIEAVLPSFLKPLLARVESSPLGYRLAKGMFWSLAGAVTARGLGLIASILVARMLGKSGFGELGIIQSTVGMFGIFAGFGLGMTATKFIAQYRTTDPVKAGHIRALSSTFAWVTSGVTSLILFLMAPWLAEHTLAAPQLTGLLQIGSLILFLTAVNGAQIGALSGFEAFKTISKISLWSGLANFPLMVGGVYLAGLKGAVWGMVIATGINWLLNHIAIRKECTKAGVPYTHEGCWTDKDILWKFSLPAVISGNFLSISDWALNAMLVNAPDGYGEMGLFNAAKQWQVFILFVPFAISSMTLPILSNLLGEGNQRQYNKMVVVNSIALTALALIVALLVALFSSNIMAAYGRDFIKGQNVLLLVCFYSCWWAANIVIGQVLWSTGSSGLAMILAAIRAVILIGSFSIITPKNAYGIALAYTITYVSMTVYQGVLSVRVVNKSFL
;
A
#
# COMPACT_ATOMS: atom_id res chain seq x y z
N MET A 1 -5.41 -29.92 13.06
CA MET A 1 -6.37 -28.96 13.62
C MET A 1 -7.38 -28.63 12.53
N ASN A 2 -8.64 -29.00 12.73
CA ASN A 2 -9.67 -28.89 11.69
C ASN A 2 -10.14 -27.44 11.62
N ILE A 3 -9.72 -26.72 10.57
CA ILE A 3 -9.97 -25.28 10.37
C ILE A 3 -11.45 -24.95 10.44
N LYS A 4 -12.30 -25.91 10.08
CA LYS A 4 -13.76 -25.81 10.10
C LYS A 4 -14.31 -25.51 11.50
N THR A 5 -13.87 -26.24 12.50
CA THR A 5 -14.31 -26.06 13.90
C THR A 5 -13.84 -24.75 14.50
N THR A 6 -12.67 -24.24 14.09
CA THR A 6 -12.12 -22.97 14.58
C THR A 6 -12.84 -21.76 13.95
N ILE A 7 -13.16 -21.83 12.66
CA ILE A 7 -13.89 -20.75 11.95
C ILE A 7 -15.35 -20.70 12.43
N GLU A 8 -16.03 -21.85 12.60
CA GLU A 8 -17.41 -21.92 13.09
C GLU A 8 -17.56 -21.41 14.53
N ALA A 9 -16.51 -21.56 15.36
CA ALA A 9 -16.51 -21.08 16.75
C ALA A 9 -16.29 -19.56 16.88
N VAL A 10 -15.61 -18.93 15.92
CA VAL A 10 -15.26 -17.50 15.97
C VAL A 10 -16.22 -16.64 15.14
N LEU A 11 -16.93 -17.25 14.19
CA LEU A 11 -17.83 -16.49 13.30
C LEU A 11 -19.16 -16.12 13.97
N PRO A 12 -19.56 -14.84 13.90
CA PRO A 12 -20.89 -14.40 14.31
C PRO A 12 -21.99 -15.16 13.55
N SER A 13 -23.10 -15.44 14.22
CA SER A 13 -24.22 -16.26 13.72
C SER A 13 -24.81 -15.78 12.39
N PHE A 14 -24.73 -14.48 12.09
CA PHE A 14 -25.23 -13.89 10.84
C PHE A 14 -24.34 -14.18 9.60
N LEU A 15 -23.09 -14.62 9.80
CA LEU A 15 -22.16 -15.00 8.73
C LEU A 15 -22.21 -16.51 8.39
N LYS A 16 -22.82 -17.33 9.24
CA LYS A 16 -22.91 -18.79 9.03
C LYS A 16 -23.64 -19.18 7.72
N PRO A 17 -24.76 -18.53 7.32
CA PRO A 17 -25.42 -18.86 6.05
C PRO A 17 -24.59 -18.47 4.83
N LEU A 18 -23.74 -17.44 4.92
CA LEU A 18 -22.79 -17.08 3.88
C LEU A 18 -21.68 -18.12 3.73
N LEU A 19 -21.21 -18.65 4.84
CA LEU A 19 -20.21 -19.72 4.87
C LEU A 19 -20.74 -21.00 4.20
N ALA A 20 -21.97 -21.40 4.56
CA ALA A 20 -22.64 -22.56 3.97
C ALA A 20 -22.79 -22.43 2.44
N ARG A 21 -23.07 -21.21 1.96
CA ARG A 21 -23.20 -20.91 0.52
C ARG A 21 -21.85 -20.93 -0.21
N VAL A 22 -20.77 -20.54 0.46
CA VAL A 22 -19.39 -20.64 -0.06
C VAL A 22 -18.89 -22.07 -0.05
N GLU A 23 -19.28 -22.89 0.95
CA GLU A 23 -18.93 -24.30 1.05
C GLU A 23 -19.64 -25.18 0.02
N SER A 24 -20.79 -24.78 -0.47
CA SER A 24 -21.53 -25.51 -1.52
C SER A 24 -20.83 -25.46 -2.89
N SER A 25 -19.88 -24.52 -3.08
CA SER A 25 -19.05 -24.39 -4.29
C SER A 25 -17.61 -24.82 -4.01
N PRO A 26 -17.08 -25.89 -4.66
CA PRO A 26 -15.67 -26.30 -4.48
C PRO A 26 -14.67 -25.18 -4.79
N LEU A 27 -15.01 -24.31 -5.75
CA LEU A 27 -14.21 -23.13 -6.10
C LEU A 27 -14.30 -22.07 -5.00
N GLY A 28 -15.52 -21.80 -4.50
CA GLY A 28 -15.75 -20.85 -3.40
C GLY A 28 -15.00 -21.22 -2.13
N TYR A 29 -15.02 -22.48 -1.74
CA TYR A 29 -14.28 -22.98 -0.57
C TYR A 29 -12.74 -22.84 -0.73
N ARG A 30 -12.20 -23.16 -1.90
CA ARG A 30 -10.76 -23.02 -2.19
C ARG A 30 -10.33 -21.54 -2.12
N LEU A 31 -11.14 -20.64 -2.68
CA LEU A 31 -10.90 -19.19 -2.63
C LEU A 31 -10.98 -18.66 -1.20
N ALA A 32 -12.04 -18.99 -0.45
CA ALA A 32 -12.20 -18.56 0.94
C ALA A 32 -11.07 -19.03 1.85
N LYS A 33 -10.63 -20.29 1.69
CA LYS A 33 -9.48 -20.84 2.41
C LYS A 33 -8.17 -20.14 2.04
N GLY A 34 -7.96 -19.84 0.75
CA GLY A 34 -6.80 -19.09 0.27
C GLY A 34 -6.77 -17.67 0.85
N MET A 35 -7.92 -16.99 0.84
CA MET A 35 -8.08 -15.65 1.41
C MET A 35 -7.84 -15.62 2.92
N PHE A 36 -8.39 -16.57 3.67
CA PHE A 36 -8.18 -16.66 5.12
C PHE A 36 -6.70 -16.77 5.47
N TRP A 37 -5.96 -17.67 4.84
CA TRP A 37 -4.53 -17.81 5.07
C TRP A 37 -3.73 -16.59 4.61
N SER A 38 -4.15 -15.96 3.51
CA SER A 38 -3.54 -14.71 3.02
C SER A 38 -3.73 -13.58 4.02
N LEU A 39 -4.95 -13.41 4.54
CA LEU A 39 -5.25 -12.41 5.57
C LEU A 39 -4.50 -12.70 6.88
N ALA A 40 -4.52 -13.93 7.36
CA ALA A 40 -3.81 -14.31 8.59
C ALA A 40 -2.30 -14.03 8.49
N GLY A 41 -1.66 -14.43 7.38
CA GLY A 41 -0.25 -14.13 7.14
C GLY A 41 0.05 -12.63 7.05
N ALA A 42 -0.81 -11.88 6.38
CA ALA A 42 -0.65 -10.44 6.24
C ALA A 42 -0.88 -9.69 7.57
N VAL A 43 -1.86 -10.09 8.38
CA VAL A 43 -2.09 -9.53 9.73
C VAL A 43 -0.88 -9.80 10.63
N THR A 44 -0.37 -11.02 10.63
CA THR A 44 0.81 -11.38 11.43
C THR A 44 2.04 -10.58 11.00
N ALA A 45 2.32 -10.49 9.71
CA ALA A 45 3.45 -9.71 9.19
C ALA A 45 3.34 -8.22 9.53
N ARG A 46 2.14 -7.64 9.45
CA ARG A 46 1.89 -6.24 9.80
C ARG A 46 1.98 -6.00 11.30
N GLY A 47 1.48 -6.92 12.13
CA GLY A 47 1.61 -6.86 13.57
C GLY A 47 3.08 -6.87 14.01
N LEU A 48 3.88 -7.77 13.43
CA LEU A 48 5.33 -7.80 13.65
C LEU A 48 6.02 -6.52 13.18
N GLY A 49 5.63 -5.97 12.05
CA GLY A 49 6.12 -4.69 11.55
C GLY A 49 5.79 -3.52 12.48
N LEU A 50 4.59 -3.51 13.07
CA LEU A 50 4.18 -2.50 14.04
C LEU A 50 5.01 -2.59 15.34
N ILE A 51 5.21 -3.81 15.87
CA ILE A 51 6.06 -4.05 17.04
C ILE A 51 7.51 -3.62 16.75
N ALA A 52 8.05 -3.97 15.58
CA ALA A 52 9.37 -3.52 15.15
C ALA A 52 9.46 -1.99 15.12
N SER A 53 8.43 -1.32 14.55
CA SER A 53 8.35 0.13 14.48
C SER A 53 8.35 0.79 15.86
N ILE A 54 7.62 0.24 16.84
CA ILE A 54 7.60 0.70 18.22
C ILE A 54 9.00 0.60 18.87
N LEU A 55 9.66 -0.55 18.72
CA LEU A 55 11.00 -0.78 19.27
C LEU A 55 12.03 0.15 18.61
N VAL A 56 12.00 0.26 17.30
CA VAL A 56 12.88 1.16 16.52
C VAL A 56 12.68 2.62 16.95
N ALA A 57 11.44 3.07 17.12
CA ALA A 57 11.14 4.43 17.58
C ALA A 57 11.66 4.69 18.99
N ARG A 58 11.54 3.71 19.92
CA ARG A 58 12.12 3.80 21.26
C ARG A 58 13.64 3.96 21.25
N MET A 59 14.30 3.23 20.34
CA MET A 59 15.77 3.23 20.27
C MET A 59 16.33 4.47 19.57
N LEU A 60 15.65 4.97 18.53
CA LEU A 60 16.09 6.14 17.76
C LEU A 60 15.62 7.47 18.36
N GLY A 61 14.59 7.45 19.24
CA GLY A 61 13.90 8.66 19.67
C GLY A 61 13.06 9.29 18.57
N LYS A 62 12.34 10.39 18.91
CA LYS A 62 11.38 11.01 17.99
C LYS A 62 12.04 11.56 16.72
N SER A 63 13.19 12.22 16.83
CA SER A 63 13.90 12.82 15.70
C SER A 63 14.49 11.76 14.77
N GLY A 64 15.19 10.74 15.29
CA GLY A 64 15.73 9.66 14.46
C GLY A 64 14.63 8.81 13.80
N PHE A 65 13.48 8.63 14.47
CA PHE A 65 12.32 7.97 13.86
C PHE A 65 11.67 8.85 12.79
N GLY A 66 11.72 10.17 12.92
CA GLY A 66 11.31 11.11 11.88
C GLY A 66 12.25 11.09 10.66
N GLU A 67 13.56 11.03 10.88
CA GLU A 67 14.56 10.87 9.83
C GLU A 67 14.32 9.55 9.06
N LEU A 68 14.05 8.44 9.75
CA LEU A 68 13.67 7.18 9.10
C LEU A 68 12.39 7.33 8.29
N GLY A 69 11.39 8.04 8.81
CA GLY A 69 10.11 8.30 8.13
C GLY A 69 10.28 9.08 6.84
N ILE A 70 11.11 10.13 6.83
CA ILE A 70 11.34 10.92 5.60
C ILE A 70 12.16 10.15 4.57
N ILE A 71 13.12 9.31 4.98
CA ILE A 71 13.85 8.42 4.09
C ILE A 71 12.86 7.45 3.41
N GLN A 72 11.99 6.80 4.18
CA GLN A 72 10.96 5.89 3.65
C GLN A 72 9.99 6.61 2.71
N SER A 73 9.57 7.83 3.06
CA SER A 73 8.70 8.66 2.24
C SER A 73 9.35 9.04 0.92
N THR A 74 10.64 9.40 0.92
CA THR A 74 11.42 9.74 -0.27
C THR A 74 11.58 8.52 -1.18
N VAL A 75 11.99 7.37 -0.62
CA VAL A 75 12.06 6.10 -1.36
C VAL A 75 10.69 5.73 -1.95
N GLY A 76 9.60 5.91 -1.18
CA GLY A 76 8.24 5.64 -1.61
C GLY A 76 7.79 6.52 -2.78
N MET A 77 8.12 7.81 -2.77
CA MET A 77 7.81 8.74 -3.85
C MET A 77 8.47 8.31 -5.17
N PHE A 78 9.77 8.02 -5.14
CA PHE A 78 10.48 7.53 -6.33
C PHE A 78 10.04 6.12 -6.74
N GLY A 79 9.56 5.30 -5.79
CA GLY A 79 9.13 3.92 -6.00
C GLY A 79 8.00 3.76 -7.01
N ILE A 80 7.15 4.77 -7.14
CA ILE A 80 6.03 4.75 -8.10
C ILE A 80 6.57 4.80 -9.53
N PHE A 81 7.57 5.64 -9.80
CA PHE A 81 8.20 5.73 -11.10
C PHE A 81 8.98 4.46 -11.42
N ALA A 82 9.68 3.91 -10.42
CA ALA A 82 10.45 2.68 -10.56
C ALA A 82 9.57 1.46 -10.87
N GLY A 83 8.40 1.36 -10.23
CA GLY A 83 7.48 0.23 -10.38
C GLY A 83 6.74 0.17 -11.72
N PHE A 84 6.58 1.29 -12.41
CA PHE A 84 5.98 1.43 -13.75
C PHE A 84 4.71 0.61 -13.98
N GLY A 85 3.89 0.37 -12.95
CA GLY A 85 2.68 -0.44 -13.06
C GLY A 85 2.88 -1.92 -13.45
N LEU A 86 4.14 -2.39 -13.47
CA LEU A 86 4.52 -3.72 -13.98
C LEU A 86 3.90 -4.87 -13.17
N GLY A 87 3.66 -4.66 -11.88
CA GLY A 87 2.96 -5.64 -11.08
C GLY A 87 1.54 -5.92 -11.58
N MET A 88 0.77 -4.87 -11.90
CA MET A 88 -0.59 -5.02 -12.46
C MET A 88 -0.57 -5.64 -13.85
N THR A 89 0.40 -5.24 -14.68
CA THR A 89 0.60 -5.81 -16.01
C THR A 89 0.89 -7.30 -15.95
N ALA A 90 1.85 -7.70 -15.12
CA ALA A 90 2.18 -9.10 -14.90
C ALA A 90 0.96 -9.89 -14.38
N THR A 91 0.24 -9.36 -13.39
CA THR A 91 -0.96 -10.01 -12.85
C THR A 91 -2.00 -10.28 -13.93
N LYS A 92 -2.37 -9.25 -14.69
CA LYS A 92 -3.43 -9.34 -15.70
C LYS A 92 -3.09 -10.34 -16.81
N PHE A 93 -1.95 -10.14 -17.45
CA PHE A 93 -1.63 -10.87 -18.67
C PHE A 93 -1.09 -12.28 -18.41
N ILE A 94 -0.39 -12.53 -17.29
CA ILE A 94 -0.01 -13.90 -16.90
C ILE A 94 -1.28 -14.68 -16.55
N ALA A 95 -2.22 -14.13 -15.80
CA ALA A 95 -3.49 -14.79 -15.51
C ALA A 95 -4.27 -15.13 -16.79
N GLN A 96 -4.27 -14.24 -17.78
CA GLN A 96 -4.94 -14.42 -19.06
C GLN A 96 -4.33 -15.53 -19.92
N TYR A 97 -2.98 -15.62 -19.98
CA TYR A 97 -2.30 -16.47 -20.93
C TYR A 97 -1.70 -17.75 -20.35
N ARG A 98 -1.56 -17.89 -19.02
CA ARG A 98 -0.88 -19.06 -18.40
C ARG A 98 -1.45 -20.43 -18.79
N THR A 99 -2.75 -20.51 -19.16
CA THR A 99 -3.42 -21.76 -19.56
C THR A 99 -3.65 -21.86 -21.04
N THR A 100 -3.79 -20.72 -21.75
CA THR A 100 -4.12 -20.68 -23.19
C THR A 100 -2.86 -20.55 -24.06
N ASP A 101 -1.86 -19.82 -23.60
CA ASP A 101 -0.60 -19.61 -24.30
C ASP A 101 0.55 -19.45 -23.26
N PRO A 102 1.08 -20.56 -22.72
CA PRO A 102 2.15 -20.52 -21.72
C PRO A 102 3.43 -19.82 -22.19
N VAL A 103 3.72 -19.87 -23.50
CA VAL A 103 4.91 -19.20 -24.08
C VAL A 103 4.75 -17.68 -23.96
N LYS A 104 3.59 -17.15 -24.34
CA LYS A 104 3.28 -15.73 -24.20
C LYS A 104 3.25 -15.29 -22.74
N ALA A 105 2.72 -16.10 -21.83
CA ALA A 105 2.80 -15.82 -20.39
C ALA A 105 4.26 -15.72 -19.92
N GLY A 106 5.15 -16.58 -20.44
CA GLY A 106 6.59 -16.54 -20.19
C GLY A 106 7.24 -15.25 -20.71
N HIS A 107 6.90 -14.82 -21.93
CA HIS A 107 7.37 -13.55 -22.50
C HIS A 107 6.93 -12.36 -21.67
N ILE A 108 5.67 -12.30 -21.24
CA ILE A 108 5.14 -11.20 -20.40
C ILE A 108 5.81 -11.17 -19.03
N ARG A 109 6.03 -12.35 -18.41
CA ARG A 109 6.78 -12.46 -17.17
C ARG A 109 8.21 -11.90 -17.34
N ALA A 110 8.90 -12.32 -18.42
CA ALA A 110 10.25 -11.87 -18.75
C ALA A 110 10.29 -10.36 -19.02
N LEU A 111 9.36 -9.85 -19.84
CA LEU A 111 9.23 -8.43 -20.16
C LEU A 111 9.03 -7.60 -18.90
N SER A 112 8.07 -7.97 -18.06
CA SER A 112 7.79 -7.26 -16.81
C SER A 112 8.99 -7.27 -15.87
N SER A 113 9.69 -8.39 -15.76
CA SER A 113 10.90 -8.51 -14.94
C SER A 113 12.04 -7.64 -15.50
N THR A 114 12.38 -7.79 -16.77
CA THR A 114 13.47 -7.03 -17.41
C THR A 114 13.23 -5.53 -17.35
N PHE A 115 12.00 -5.11 -17.66
CA PHE A 115 11.65 -3.69 -17.62
C PHE A 115 11.66 -3.16 -16.19
N ALA A 116 11.24 -3.96 -15.17
CA ALA A 116 11.36 -3.60 -13.76
C ALA A 116 12.82 -3.38 -13.33
N TRP A 117 13.74 -4.22 -13.78
CA TRP A 117 15.17 -4.04 -13.54
C TRP A 117 15.69 -2.73 -14.13
N VAL A 118 15.32 -2.43 -15.38
CA VAL A 118 15.75 -1.21 -16.07
C VAL A 118 15.18 0.04 -15.41
N THR A 119 13.86 0.10 -15.23
CA THR A 119 13.20 1.29 -14.64
C THR A 119 13.61 1.53 -13.20
N SER A 120 13.70 0.47 -12.40
CA SER A 120 14.17 0.60 -11.01
C SER A 120 15.65 0.97 -10.95
N GLY A 121 16.49 0.42 -11.83
CA GLY A 121 17.90 0.77 -11.91
C GLY A 121 18.11 2.25 -12.25
N VAL A 122 17.41 2.74 -13.28
CA VAL A 122 17.47 4.15 -13.67
C VAL A 122 16.96 5.06 -12.57
N THR A 123 15.79 4.77 -12.00
CA THR A 123 15.18 5.60 -10.95
C THR A 123 16.01 5.57 -9.67
N SER A 124 16.59 4.42 -9.34
CA SER A 124 17.47 4.26 -8.17
C SER A 124 18.78 5.05 -8.35
N LEU A 125 19.34 5.04 -9.57
CA LEU A 125 20.51 5.84 -9.90
C LEU A 125 20.19 7.34 -9.82
N ILE A 126 19.02 7.75 -10.31
CA ILE A 126 18.55 9.15 -10.18
C ILE A 126 18.46 9.53 -8.71
N LEU A 127 17.82 8.72 -7.86
CA LEU A 127 17.75 9.00 -6.43
C LEU A 127 19.14 9.05 -5.78
N PHE A 128 20.03 8.13 -6.13
CA PHE A 128 21.41 8.08 -5.62
C PHE A 128 22.18 9.37 -5.94
N LEU A 129 22.11 9.85 -7.20
CA LEU A 129 22.77 11.07 -7.65
C LEU A 129 22.11 12.34 -7.10
N MET A 130 20.78 12.34 -6.94
CA MET A 130 20.03 13.47 -6.39
C MET A 130 20.07 13.52 -4.85
N ALA A 131 20.50 12.44 -4.17
CA ALA A 131 20.48 12.36 -2.71
C ALA A 131 21.19 13.54 -2.01
N PRO A 132 22.38 14.02 -2.44
CA PRO A 132 23.03 15.19 -1.82
C PRO A 132 22.15 16.44 -1.96
N TRP A 133 21.64 16.72 -3.15
CA TRP A 133 20.79 17.88 -3.39
C TRP A 133 19.48 17.84 -2.61
N LEU A 134 18.82 16.66 -2.58
CA LEU A 134 17.59 16.47 -1.79
C LEU A 134 17.84 16.68 -0.29
N ALA A 135 18.91 16.09 0.23
CA ALA A 135 19.25 16.19 1.65
C ALA A 135 19.54 17.64 2.05
N GLU A 136 20.29 18.38 1.26
CA GLU A 136 20.71 19.74 1.57
C GLU A 136 19.60 20.77 1.33
N HIS A 137 19.00 20.77 0.13
CA HIS A 137 18.09 21.85 -0.30
C HIS A 137 16.62 21.58 0.01
N THR A 138 16.20 20.31 0.05
CA THR A 138 14.79 19.99 0.23
C THR A 138 14.46 19.53 1.65
N LEU A 139 15.37 18.78 2.28
CA LEU A 139 15.14 18.19 3.59
C LEU A 139 15.88 18.93 4.71
N ALA A 140 16.72 19.90 4.38
CA ALA A 140 17.59 20.65 5.33
C ALA A 140 18.37 19.73 6.30
N ALA A 141 18.84 18.59 5.80
CA ALA A 141 19.53 17.55 6.58
C ALA A 141 20.65 16.87 5.76
N PRO A 142 21.78 17.55 5.53
CA PRO A 142 22.91 17.00 4.75
C PRO A 142 23.40 15.65 5.23
N GLN A 143 23.27 15.37 6.56
CA GLN A 143 23.64 14.09 7.18
C GLN A 143 22.84 12.90 6.62
N LEU A 144 21.66 13.12 6.02
CA LEU A 144 20.84 12.07 5.44
C LEU A 144 21.29 11.64 4.05
N THR A 145 22.24 12.33 3.42
CA THR A 145 22.75 12.02 2.07
C THR A 145 23.11 10.55 1.91
N GLY A 146 24.00 10.04 2.77
CA GLY A 146 24.41 8.63 2.70
C GLY A 146 23.29 7.64 2.97
N LEU A 147 22.30 8.02 3.81
CA LEU A 147 21.15 7.19 4.10
C LEU A 147 20.15 7.15 2.94
N LEU A 148 19.96 8.25 2.21
CA LEU A 148 19.17 8.29 0.97
C LEU A 148 19.85 7.50 -0.15
N GLN A 149 21.19 7.55 -0.23
CA GLN A 149 21.95 6.72 -1.15
C GLN A 149 21.77 5.22 -0.86
N ILE A 150 21.83 4.80 0.40
CA ILE A 150 21.50 3.41 0.78
C ILE A 150 20.02 3.12 0.50
N GLY A 151 19.13 4.08 0.74
CA GLY A 151 17.70 4.01 0.43
C GLY A 151 17.40 3.75 -1.05
N SER A 152 18.28 4.17 -1.97
CA SER A 152 18.13 3.87 -3.39
C SER A 152 18.19 2.37 -3.70
N LEU A 153 18.89 1.57 -2.87
CA LEU A 153 18.88 0.11 -2.98
C LEU A 153 17.52 -0.48 -2.53
N ILE A 154 16.89 0.11 -1.52
CA ILE A 154 15.53 -0.28 -1.11
C ILE A 154 14.56 -0.01 -2.26
N LEU A 155 14.66 1.16 -2.89
CA LEU A 155 13.87 1.55 -4.05
C LEU A 155 13.98 0.50 -5.17
N PHE A 156 15.22 0.17 -5.56
CA PHE A 156 15.51 -0.81 -6.59
C PHE A 156 14.85 -2.16 -6.30
N LEU A 157 15.12 -2.73 -5.13
CA LEU A 157 14.61 -4.03 -4.74
C LEU A 157 13.08 -4.04 -4.61
N THR A 158 12.48 -2.97 -4.06
CA THR A 158 11.03 -2.87 -3.88
C THR A 158 10.29 -2.84 -5.21
N ALA A 159 10.79 -2.12 -6.21
CA ALA A 159 10.17 -2.06 -7.52
C ALA A 159 10.24 -3.41 -8.25
N VAL A 160 11.38 -4.10 -8.19
CA VAL A 160 11.51 -5.46 -8.73
C VAL A 160 10.58 -6.43 -8.00
N ASN A 161 10.49 -6.34 -6.66
CA ASN A 161 9.54 -7.14 -5.86
C ASN A 161 8.09 -6.92 -6.30
N GLY A 162 7.71 -5.68 -6.65
CA GLY A 162 6.38 -5.37 -7.16
C GLY A 162 6.02 -6.16 -8.41
N ALA A 163 6.93 -6.24 -9.38
CA ALA A 163 6.74 -7.03 -10.60
C ALA A 163 6.68 -8.55 -10.29
N GLN A 164 7.50 -9.02 -9.34
CA GLN A 164 7.52 -10.42 -8.92
C GLN A 164 6.22 -10.83 -8.23
N ILE A 165 5.70 -10.01 -7.29
CA ILE A 165 4.41 -10.25 -6.62
C ILE A 165 3.28 -10.22 -7.65
N GLY A 166 3.34 -9.32 -8.64
CA GLY A 166 2.40 -9.30 -9.74
C GLY A 166 2.40 -10.59 -10.55
N ALA A 167 3.57 -11.14 -10.87
CA ALA A 167 3.69 -12.42 -11.57
C ALA A 167 3.11 -13.58 -10.74
N LEU A 168 3.44 -13.67 -9.44
CA LEU A 168 2.87 -14.67 -8.53
C LEU A 168 1.35 -14.55 -8.41
N SER A 169 0.82 -13.33 -8.41
CA SER A 169 -0.63 -13.07 -8.42
C SER A 169 -1.26 -13.55 -9.73
N GLY A 170 -0.60 -13.35 -10.87
CA GLY A 170 -1.01 -13.86 -12.17
C GLY A 170 -1.05 -15.39 -12.25
N PHE A 171 -0.15 -16.07 -11.53
CA PHE A 171 -0.20 -17.52 -11.32
C PHE A 171 -1.24 -17.97 -10.28
N GLU A 172 -1.97 -17.04 -9.63
CA GLU A 172 -2.86 -17.32 -8.50
C GLU A 172 -2.15 -18.01 -7.31
N ALA A 173 -0.87 -17.79 -7.16
CA ALA A 173 -0.04 -18.39 -6.12
C ALA A 173 -0.22 -17.72 -4.75
N PHE A 174 -1.46 -17.38 -4.37
CA PHE A 174 -1.78 -16.61 -3.15
C PHE A 174 -1.24 -17.25 -1.87
N LYS A 175 -1.27 -18.58 -1.77
CA LYS A 175 -0.70 -19.30 -0.62
C LYS A 175 0.83 -19.11 -0.53
N THR A 176 1.51 -19.06 -1.67
CA THR A 176 2.95 -18.82 -1.76
C THR A 176 3.27 -17.37 -1.37
N ILE A 177 2.51 -16.40 -1.88
CA ILE A 177 2.62 -14.98 -1.50
C ILE A 177 2.46 -14.81 0.01
N SER A 178 1.44 -15.44 0.62
CA SER A 178 1.22 -15.41 2.08
C SER A 178 2.39 -15.95 2.86
N LYS A 179 2.95 -17.09 2.45
CA LYS A 179 4.12 -17.67 3.11
C LYS A 179 5.34 -16.75 3.02
N ILE A 180 5.58 -16.18 1.84
CA ILE A 180 6.68 -15.23 1.64
C ILE A 180 6.47 -13.99 2.51
N SER A 181 5.27 -13.43 2.56
CA SER A 181 4.95 -12.28 3.42
C SER A 181 5.20 -12.57 4.89
N LEU A 182 4.83 -13.76 5.36
CA LEU A 182 5.08 -14.19 6.74
C LEU A 182 6.58 -14.30 7.03
N TRP A 183 7.34 -15.02 6.19
CA TRP A 183 8.78 -15.19 6.37
C TRP A 183 9.54 -13.86 6.26
N SER A 184 9.15 -13.01 5.30
CA SER A 184 9.73 -11.67 5.15
C SER A 184 9.42 -10.78 6.36
N GLY A 185 8.20 -10.84 6.91
CA GLY A 185 7.82 -10.12 8.13
C GLY A 185 8.61 -10.61 9.35
N LEU A 186 8.76 -11.93 9.51
CA LEU A 186 9.57 -12.54 10.56
C LEU A 186 11.05 -12.15 10.45
N ALA A 187 11.61 -12.09 9.25
CA ALA A 187 12.99 -11.67 9.02
C ALA A 187 13.18 -10.15 9.22
N ASN A 188 12.21 -9.34 8.78
CA ASN A 188 12.29 -7.88 8.90
C ASN A 188 12.38 -7.40 10.36
N PHE A 189 11.66 -8.05 11.27
CA PHE A 189 11.65 -7.69 12.68
C PHE A 189 13.07 -7.70 13.29
N PRO A 190 13.82 -8.80 13.34
CA PRO A 190 15.16 -8.83 13.93
C PRO A 190 16.17 -8.01 13.11
N LEU A 191 16.02 -7.92 11.79
CA LEU A 191 16.92 -7.13 10.94
C LEU A 191 16.80 -5.63 11.20
N MET A 192 15.58 -5.11 11.36
CA MET A 192 15.39 -3.71 11.70
C MET A 192 15.82 -3.40 13.13
N VAL A 193 15.34 -4.16 14.11
CA VAL A 193 15.64 -3.92 15.53
C VAL A 193 17.12 -4.16 15.82
N GLY A 194 17.69 -5.26 15.33
CA GLY A 194 19.12 -5.55 15.46
C GLY A 194 19.99 -4.55 14.72
N GLY A 195 19.57 -4.11 13.51
CA GLY A 195 20.27 -3.06 12.78
C GLY A 195 20.35 -1.76 13.57
N VAL A 196 19.21 -1.32 14.15
CA VAL A 196 19.21 -0.12 15.02
C VAL A 196 20.10 -0.29 16.24
N TYR A 197 20.07 -1.45 16.87
CA TYR A 197 20.90 -1.75 18.03
C TYR A 197 22.41 -1.64 17.70
N LEU A 198 22.82 -2.11 16.54
CA LEU A 198 24.23 -2.17 16.11
C LEU A 198 24.74 -0.82 15.57
N ALA A 199 23.96 -0.09 14.82
CA ALA A 199 24.40 1.08 14.06
C ALA A 199 23.35 2.21 13.97
N GLY A 200 22.41 2.29 14.91
CA GLY A 200 21.41 3.34 14.96
C GLY A 200 20.59 3.44 13.67
N LEU A 201 20.33 4.65 13.20
CA LEU A 201 19.54 4.91 12.01
C LEU A 201 20.14 4.26 10.75
N LYS A 202 21.47 4.27 10.61
CA LYS A 202 22.16 3.62 9.48
C LYS A 202 21.91 2.12 9.47
N GLY A 203 21.90 1.49 10.64
CA GLY A 203 21.59 0.08 10.80
C GLY A 203 20.14 -0.24 10.47
N ALA A 204 19.19 0.64 10.81
CA ALA A 204 17.78 0.49 10.41
C ALA A 204 17.63 0.44 8.87
N VAL A 205 18.26 1.37 8.16
CA VAL A 205 18.19 1.45 6.70
C VAL A 205 18.83 0.22 6.04
N TRP A 206 19.98 -0.24 6.53
CA TRP A 206 20.59 -1.49 6.07
C TRP A 206 19.74 -2.71 6.38
N GLY A 207 19.12 -2.76 7.57
CA GLY A 207 18.16 -3.81 7.93
C GLY A 207 17.01 -3.90 6.93
N MET A 208 16.48 -2.76 6.49
CA MET A 208 15.46 -2.69 5.45
C MET A 208 15.96 -3.18 4.08
N VAL A 209 17.18 -2.81 3.67
CA VAL A 209 17.81 -3.31 2.43
C VAL A 209 17.88 -4.83 2.45
N ILE A 210 18.42 -5.41 3.54
CA ILE A 210 18.59 -6.86 3.68
C ILE A 210 17.22 -7.56 3.69
N ALA A 211 16.24 -7.04 4.45
CA ALA A 211 14.89 -7.60 4.50
C ALA A 211 14.21 -7.59 3.12
N THR A 212 14.36 -6.49 2.36
CA THR A 212 13.80 -6.36 1.02
C THR A 212 14.53 -7.29 0.03
N GLY A 213 15.84 -7.49 0.21
CA GLY A 213 16.64 -8.45 -0.55
C GLY A 213 16.22 -9.91 -0.29
N ILE A 214 15.95 -10.27 0.97
CA ILE A 214 15.41 -11.59 1.32
C ILE A 214 14.04 -11.79 0.64
N ASN A 215 13.18 -10.78 0.67
CA ASN A 215 11.87 -10.83 -0.01
C ASN A 215 12.04 -11.07 -1.52
N TRP A 216 12.95 -10.34 -2.16
CA TRP A 216 13.29 -10.53 -3.57
C TRP A 216 13.73 -11.96 -3.88
N LEU A 217 14.62 -12.53 -3.06
CA LEU A 217 15.12 -13.88 -3.23
C LEU A 217 14.01 -14.93 -3.10
N LEU A 218 13.16 -14.79 -2.08
CA LEU A 218 12.03 -15.70 -1.85
C LEU A 218 11.02 -15.64 -3.00
N ASN A 219 10.69 -14.43 -3.48
CA ASN A 219 9.82 -14.25 -4.64
C ASN A 219 10.44 -14.85 -5.91
N HIS A 220 11.74 -14.65 -6.13
CA HIS A 220 12.45 -15.20 -7.28
C HIS A 220 12.40 -16.72 -7.33
N ILE A 221 12.68 -17.38 -6.19
CA ILE A 221 12.59 -18.84 -6.07
C ILE A 221 11.15 -19.32 -6.30
N ALA A 222 10.17 -18.60 -5.75
CA ALA A 222 8.76 -18.95 -5.88
C ALA A 222 8.28 -18.87 -7.33
N ILE A 223 8.64 -17.81 -8.06
CA ILE A 223 8.26 -17.65 -9.48
C ILE A 223 8.81 -18.80 -10.31
N ARG A 224 10.08 -19.19 -10.13
CA ARG A 224 10.64 -20.34 -10.84
C ARG A 224 9.81 -21.60 -10.62
N LYS A 225 9.44 -21.89 -9.37
CA LYS A 225 8.60 -23.04 -9.02
C LYS A 225 7.20 -22.98 -9.66
N GLU A 226 6.56 -21.81 -9.64
CA GLU A 226 5.23 -21.65 -10.23
C GLU A 226 5.27 -21.70 -11.77
N CYS A 227 6.31 -21.16 -12.41
CA CYS A 227 6.54 -21.34 -13.85
C CYS A 227 6.66 -22.82 -14.23
N THR A 228 7.48 -23.58 -13.52
CA THR A 228 7.63 -25.04 -13.78
C THR A 228 6.31 -25.78 -13.58
N LYS A 229 5.53 -25.47 -12.54
CA LYS A 229 4.22 -26.11 -12.29
C LYS A 229 3.19 -25.77 -13.37
N ALA A 230 3.22 -24.55 -13.91
CA ALA A 230 2.28 -24.08 -14.93
C ALA A 230 2.74 -24.41 -16.37
N GLY A 231 3.92 -25.05 -16.55
CA GLY A 231 4.48 -25.27 -17.87
C GLY A 231 4.87 -24.00 -18.62
N VAL A 232 5.09 -22.89 -17.89
CA VAL A 232 5.44 -21.60 -18.47
C VAL A 232 6.95 -21.48 -18.59
N PRO A 233 7.51 -21.19 -19.78
CA PRO A 233 8.95 -21.09 -19.98
C PRO A 233 9.58 -20.00 -19.09
N TYR A 234 10.68 -20.33 -18.43
CA TYR A 234 11.47 -19.39 -17.63
C TYR A 234 12.67 -18.88 -18.45
N THR A 235 12.39 -18.25 -19.58
CA THR A 235 13.42 -17.68 -20.47
C THR A 235 13.20 -16.18 -20.63
N HIS A 236 14.21 -15.48 -21.13
CA HIS A 236 14.11 -14.06 -21.50
C HIS A 236 14.10 -13.87 -23.03
N GLU A 237 14.16 -14.96 -23.79
CA GLU A 237 14.08 -14.92 -25.24
C GLU A 237 12.68 -14.46 -25.66
N GLY A 238 12.61 -13.62 -26.68
CA GLY A 238 11.34 -13.10 -27.20
C GLY A 238 10.57 -12.14 -26.29
N CYS A 239 11.13 -11.71 -25.15
CA CYS A 239 10.40 -10.87 -24.20
C CYS A 239 9.96 -9.50 -24.78
N TRP A 240 10.67 -8.96 -25.78
CA TRP A 240 10.33 -7.69 -26.42
C TRP A 240 9.23 -7.77 -27.47
N THR A 241 8.76 -8.97 -27.82
CA THR A 241 7.68 -9.17 -28.80
C THR A 241 6.39 -8.47 -28.36
N ASP A 242 6.11 -8.47 -27.06
CA ASP A 242 4.89 -7.91 -26.47
C ASP A 242 5.09 -6.50 -25.85
N LYS A 243 6.11 -5.74 -26.28
CA LYS A 243 6.46 -4.40 -25.73
C LYS A 243 5.30 -3.39 -25.77
N ASP A 244 4.37 -3.52 -26.69
CA ASP A 244 3.18 -2.65 -26.79
C ASP A 244 2.33 -2.64 -25.51
N ILE A 245 2.38 -3.72 -24.75
CA ILE A 245 1.66 -3.83 -23.46
C ILE A 245 2.17 -2.77 -22.48
N LEU A 246 3.46 -2.45 -22.50
CA LEU A 246 4.06 -1.45 -21.62
C LEU A 246 3.47 -0.05 -21.87
N TRP A 247 3.32 0.34 -23.13
CA TRP A 247 2.81 1.65 -23.51
C TRP A 247 1.29 1.76 -23.39
N LYS A 248 0.58 0.71 -23.77
CA LYS A 248 -0.89 0.72 -23.80
C LYS A 248 -1.52 0.49 -22.42
N PHE A 249 -0.83 -0.21 -21.51
CA PHE A 249 -1.38 -0.57 -20.21
C PHE A 249 -0.56 -0.04 -19.03
N SER A 250 0.77 -0.26 -19.01
CA SER A 250 1.59 0.11 -17.85
C SER A 250 1.72 1.63 -17.67
N LEU A 251 2.02 2.37 -18.74
CA LEU A 251 2.23 3.82 -18.66
C LEU A 251 1.00 4.61 -18.16
N PRO A 252 -0.23 4.37 -18.66
CA PRO A 252 -1.41 5.03 -18.11
C PRO A 252 -1.66 4.73 -16.63
N ALA A 253 -1.36 3.50 -16.19
CA ALA A 253 -1.49 3.10 -14.79
C ALA A 253 -0.54 3.87 -13.87
N VAL A 254 0.68 4.14 -14.33
CA VAL A 254 1.67 4.95 -13.58
C VAL A 254 1.20 6.39 -13.42
N ILE A 255 0.75 7.02 -14.50
CA ILE A 255 0.38 8.45 -14.48
C ILE A 255 -0.74 8.70 -13.48
N SER A 256 -1.72 7.81 -13.42
CA SER A 256 -2.88 7.95 -12.51
C SER A 256 -2.54 7.80 -11.02
N GLY A 257 -1.49 7.03 -10.67
CA GLY A 257 -1.11 6.77 -9.27
C GLY A 257 -0.17 7.81 -8.63
N ASN A 258 0.49 8.64 -9.44
CA ASN A 258 1.63 9.45 -8.98
C ASN A 258 1.26 10.67 -8.11
N PHE A 259 0.13 11.32 -8.35
CA PHE A 259 -0.23 12.56 -7.65
C PHE A 259 -0.32 12.39 -6.12
N LEU A 260 -0.77 11.23 -5.65
CA LEU A 260 -0.95 10.96 -4.22
C LEU A 260 0.38 10.93 -3.47
N SER A 261 1.34 10.17 -3.96
CA SER A 261 2.62 9.99 -3.26
C SER A 261 3.52 11.22 -3.34
N ILE A 262 3.45 11.96 -4.44
CA ILE A 262 4.18 13.22 -4.57
C ILE A 262 3.64 14.25 -3.57
N SER A 263 2.31 14.36 -3.43
CA SER A 263 1.72 15.29 -2.46
C SER A 263 2.00 14.89 -1.01
N ASP A 264 1.94 13.60 -0.70
CA ASP A 264 2.27 13.08 0.63
C ASP A 264 3.74 13.34 0.99
N TRP A 265 4.66 13.12 0.03
CA TRP A 265 6.08 13.45 0.21
C TRP A 265 6.32 14.95 0.38
N ALA A 266 5.68 15.79 -0.44
CA ALA A 266 5.81 17.24 -0.33
C ALA A 266 5.37 17.75 1.05
N LEU A 267 4.27 17.22 1.61
CA LEU A 267 3.86 17.56 2.98
C LEU A 267 4.91 17.15 4.01
N ASN A 268 5.45 15.94 3.89
CA ASN A 268 6.50 15.47 4.80
C ASN A 268 7.75 16.35 4.69
N ALA A 269 8.14 16.75 3.48
CA ALA A 269 9.25 17.67 3.26
C ALA A 269 8.97 19.06 3.86
N MET A 270 7.75 19.59 3.74
CA MET A 270 7.36 20.84 4.38
C MET A 270 7.39 20.73 5.91
N LEU A 271 7.00 19.60 6.47
CA LEU A 271 7.00 19.37 7.92
C LEU A 271 8.42 19.32 8.48
N VAL A 272 9.35 18.59 7.85
CA VAL A 272 10.73 18.46 8.37
C VAL A 272 11.50 19.77 8.30
N ASN A 273 11.09 20.73 7.46
CA ASN A 273 11.65 22.08 7.40
C ASN A 273 11.05 23.04 8.44
N ALA A 274 10.07 22.62 9.25
CA ALA A 274 9.50 23.41 10.33
C ALA A 274 10.36 23.29 11.62
N PRO A 275 10.17 24.18 12.62
CA PRO A 275 10.82 24.03 13.92
C PRO A 275 10.54 22.68 14.56
N ASP A 276 11.56 21.99 15.05
CA ASP A 276 11.53 20.58 15.53
C ASP A 276 10.93 19.60 14.49
N GLY A 277 11.06 19.92 13.20
CA GLY A 277 10.34 19.24 12.13
C GLY A 277 10.59 17.74 12.05
N TYR A 278 11.79 17.29 12.34
CA TYR A 278 12.12 15.86 12.41
C TYR A 278 11.47 15.17 13.62
N GLY A 279 11.39 15.85 14.77
CA GLY A 279 10.65 15.35 15.93
C GLY A 279 9.14 15.23 15.64
N GLU A 280 8.57 16.26 15.01
CA GLU A 280 7.18 16.27 14.59
C GLU A 280 6.88 15.20 13.51
N MET A 281 7.81 15.00 12.58
CA MET A 281 7.71 13.90 11.61
C MET A 281 7.73 12.53 12.29
N GLY A 282 8.51 12.36 13.36
CA GLY A 282 8.52 11.15 14.17
C GLY A 282 7.16 10.88 14.83
N LEU A 283 6.53 11.91 15.42
CA LEU A 283 5.19 11.81 16.01
C LEU A 283 4.15 11.43 14.95
N PHE A 284 4.17 12.11 13.81
CA PHE A 284 3.25 11.84 12.72
C PHE A 284 3.46 10.43 12.13
N ASN A 285 4.71 10.00 11.93
CA ASN A 285 5.02 8.69 11.40
C ASN A 285 4.56 7.57 12.35
N ALA A 286 4.73 7.73 13.68
CA ALA A 286 4.22 6.80 14.67
C ALA A 286 2.68 6.65 14.58
N ALA A 287 1.97 7.77 14.49
CA ALA A 287 0.52 7.75 14.32
C ALA A 287 0.10 7.13 12.96
N LYS A 288 0.81 7.44 11.87
CA LYS A 288 0.53 6.93 10.52
C LYS A 288 0.69 5.41 10.40
N GLN A 289 1.52 4.76 11.21
CA GLN A 289 1.59 3.29 11.27
C GLN A 289 0.24 2.67 11.64
N TRP A 290 -0.51 3.31 12.54
CA TRP A 290 -1.84 2.84 12.95
C TRP A 290 -2.90 3.03 11.88
N GLN A 291 -2.78 4.05 11.03
CA GLN A 291 -3.62 4.20 9.85
C GLN A 291 -3.56 2.99 8.93
N VAL A 292 -2.34 2.49 8.66
CA VAL A 292 -2.15 1.29 7.84
C VAL A 292 -2.84 0.08 8.45
N PHE A 293 -2.87 0.00 9.80
CA PHE A 293 -3.56 -1.06 10.52
C PHE A 293 -5.09 -0.91 10.45
N ILE A 294 -5.61 0.30 10.68
CA ILE A 294 -7.06 0.61 10.61
C ILE A 294 -7.62 0.30 9.20
N LEU A 295 -6.89 0.66 8.16
CA LEU A 295 -7.33 0.52 6.78
C LEU A 295 -7.03 -0.84 6.16
N PHE A 296 -6.32 -1.73 6.86
CA PHE A 296 -5.90 -3.02 6.31
C PHE A 296 -7.07 -3.87 5.81
N VAL A 297 -8.09 -4.09 6.66
CA VAL A 297 -9.26 -4.89 6.29
C VAL A 297 -10.13 -4.17 5.24
N PRO A 298 -10.44 -2.87 5.37
CA PRO A 298 -11.06 -2.09 4.30
C PRO A 298 -10.40 -2.25 2.93
N PHE A 299 -9.08 -2.15 2.83
CA PHE A 299 -8.37 -2.33 1.56
C PHE A 299 -8.48 -3.76 1.02
N ALA A 300 -8.39 -4.77 1.88
CA ALA A 300 -8.51 -6.17 1.47
C ALA A 300 -9.90 -6.47 0.87
N ILE A 301 -10.97 -5.97 1.50
CA ILE A 301 -12.34 -6.14 1.00
C ILE A 301 -12.59 -5.32 -0.28
N SER A 302 -12.07 -4.10 -0.33
CA SER A 302 -12.22 -3.20 -1.49
C SER A 302 -11.64 -3.78 -2.78
N SER A 303 -10.62 -4.63 -2.69
CA SER A 303 -10.04 -5.28 -3.89
C SER A 303 -11.04 -6.14 -4.67
N MET A 304 -12.11 -6.63 -4.00
CA MET A 304 -13.18 -7.42 -4.61
C MET A 304 -14.32 -6.54 -5.15
N THR A 305 -14.39 -5.29 -4.73
CA THR A 305 -15.50 -4.38 -5.07
C THR A 305 -15.49 -4.02 -6.55
N LEU A 306 -14.32 -3.75 -7.12
CA LEU A 306 -14.20 -3.32 -8.52
C LEU A 306 -14.77 -4.35 -9.52
N PRO A 307 -14.40 -5.65 -9.46
CA PRO A 307 -14.98 -6.64 -10.37
C PRO A 307 -16.51 -6.76 -10.25
N ILE A 308 -17.03 -6.71 -9.02
CA ILE A 308 -18.49 -6.81 -8.79
C ILE A 308 -19.22 -5.60 -9.37
N LEU A 309 -18.71 -4.39 -9.15
CA LEU A 309 -19.30 -3.17 -9.71
C LEU A 309 -19.25 -3.18 -11.24
N SER A 310 -18.14 -3.65 -11.83
CA SER A 310 -18.01 -3.75 -13.30
C SER A 310 -18.99 -4.74 -13.90
N ASN A 311 -19.24 -5.88 -13.25
CA ASN A 311 -20.24 -6.85 -13.68
C ASN A 311 -21.67 -6.29 -13.61
N LEU A 312 -22.03 -5.66 -12.48
CA LEU A 312 -23.35 -5.05 -12.30
C LEU A 312 -23.61 -3.91 -13.30
N LEU A 313 -22.56 -3.18 -13.67
CA LEU A 313 -22.63 -2.15 -14.72
C LEU A 313 -22.88 -2.81 -16.09
N GLY A 314 -22.15 -3.89 -16.42
CA GLY A 314 -22.33 -4.65 -17.67
C GLY A 314 -23.71 -5.30 -17.78
N GLU A 315 -24.33 -5.71 -16.68
CA GLU A 315 -25.68 -6.25 -16.59
C GLU A 315 -26.79 -5.17 -16.68
N GLY A 316 -26.43 -3.88 -16.64
CA GLY A 316 -27.38 -2.76 -16.62
C GLY A 316 -28.18 -2.65 -15.32
N ASN A 317 -27.73 -3.31 -14.23
CA ASN A 317 -28.47 -3.38 -12.98
C ASN A 317 -28.13 -2.22 -12.01
N GLN A 318 -28.61 -1.01 -12.36
CA GLN A 318 -28.34 0.21 -11.58
C GLN A 318 -28.77 0.09 -10.12
N ARG A 319 -29.90 -0.57 -9.83
CA ARG A 319 -30.41 -0.68 -8.45
C ARG A 319 -29.46 -1.49 -7.57
N GLN A 320 -28.98 -2.63 -8.05
CA GLN A 320 -28.01 -3.45 -7.32
C GLN A 320 -26.64 -2.78 -7.23
N TYR A 321 -26.21 -2.09 -8.28
CA TYR A 321 -25.00 -1.29 -8.30
C TYR A 321 -25.01 -0.24 -7.17
N ASN A 322 -26.04 0.60 -7.13
CA ASN A 322 -26.18 1.64 -6.10
C ASN A 322 -26.25 1.04 -4.69
N LYS A 323 -27.03 -0.04 -4.51
CA LYS A 323 -27.10 -0.76 -3.22
C LYS A 323 -25.72 -1.26 -2.81
N MET A 324 -24.95 -1.86 -3.73
CA MET A 324 -23.61 -2.36 -3.46
C MET A 324 -22.63 -1.24 -3.05
N VAL A 325 -22.66 -0.10 -3.74
CA VAL A 325 -21.82 1.06 -3.41
C VAL A 325 -22.13 1.56 -1.99
N VAL A 326 -23.41 1.77 -1.67
CA VAL A 326 -23.84 2.30 -0.36
C VAL A 326 -23.53 1.30 0.76
N VAL A 327 -23.93 0.04 0.61
CA VAL A 327 -23.71 -0.99 1.62
C VAL A 327 -22.22 -1.20 1.88
N ASN A 328 -21.42 -1.26 0.81
CA ASN A 328 -19.98 -1.46 0.96
C ASN A 328 -19.29 -0.23 1.58
N SER A 329 -19.69 0.99 1.20
CA SER A 329 -19.17 2.22 1.83
C SER A 329 -19.48 2.26 3.32
N ILE A 330 -20.72 1.96 3.73
CA ILE A 330 -21.11 1.91 5.14
C ILE A 330 -20.34 0.80 5.88
N ALA A 331 -20.27 -0.40 5.30
CA ALA A 331 -19.60 -1.54 5.92
C ALA A 331 -18.11 -1.29 6.14
N LEU A 332 -17.38 -0.78 5.15
CA LEU A 332 -15.95 -0.51 5.26
C LEU A 332 -15.67 0.65 6.21
N THR A 333 -16.52 1.69 6.21
CA THR A 333 -16.39 2.81 7.15
C THR A 333 -16.70 2.38 8.58
N ALA A 334 -17.74 1.57 8.80
CA ALA A 334 -18.08 1.02 10.11
C ALA A 334 -16.94 0.13 10.64
N LEU A 335 -16.37 -0.71 9.79
CA LEU A 335 -15.24 -1.56 10.16
C LEU A 335 -14.00 -0.73 10.53
N ALA A 336 -13.67 0.29 9.73
CA ALA A 336 -12.60 1.23 10.04
C ALA A 336 -12.87 1.98 11.35
N LEU A 337 -14.13 2.40 11.59
CA LEU A 337 -14.55 3.10 12.81
C LEU A 337 -14.37 2.24 14.05
N ILE A 338 -14.77 0.97 14.01
CA ILE A 338 -14.60 0.04 15.13
C ILE A 338 -13.12 -0.05 15.51
N VAL A 339 -12.23 -0.27 14.52
CA VAL A 339 -10.79 -0.37 14.78
C VAL A 339 -10.23 0.98 15.24
N ALA A 340 -10.66 2.08 14.62
CA ALA A 340 -10.23 3.43 14.97
C ALA A 340 -10.65 3.80 16.41
N LEU A 341 -11.85 3.44 16.85
CA LEU A 341 -12.32 3.65 18.21
C LEU A 341 -11.49 2.85 19.24
N LEU A 342 -11.15 1.60 18.92
CA LEU A 342 -10.25 0.79 19.77
C LEU A 342 -8.87 1.45 19.88
N VAL A 343 -8.29 1.89 18.77
CA VAL A 343 -7.00 2.60 18.75
C VAL A 343 -7.10 3.92 19.50
N ALA A 344 -8.18 4.68 19.34
CA ALA A 344 -8.41 5.96 20.01
C ALA A 344 -8.54 5.79 21.53
N LEU A 345 -9.25 4.74 22.00
CA LEU A 345 -9.41 4.42 23.42
C LEU A 345 -8.07 4.19 24.12
N PHE A 346 -7.14 3.52 23.42
CA PHE A 346 -5.81 3.23 23.94
C PHE A 346 -4.73 4.21 23.43
N SER A 347 -5.11 5.35 22.85
CA SER A 347 -4.18 6.26 22.16
C SER A 347 -3.03 6.74 23.04
N SER A 348 -3.28 7.05 24.31
CA SER A 348 -2.23 7.45 25.26
C SER A 348 -1.23 6.32 25.51
N ASN A 349 -1.73 5.10 25.78
CA ASN A 349 -0.91 3.92 26.02
C ASN A 349 -0.10 3.54 24.77
N ILE A 350 -0.73 3.65 23.61
CA ILE A 350 -0.11 3.41 22.31
C ILE A 350 1.07 4.37 22.10
N MET A 351 0.84 5.68 22.25
CA MET A 351 1.92 6.66 22.04
C MET A 351 2.99 6.53 23.12
N ALA A 352 2.64 6.23 24.37
CA ALA A 352 3.60 5.92 25.42
C ALA A 352 4.45 4.66 25.13
N ALA A 353 3.90 3.69 24.38
CA ALA A 353 4.66 2.52 23.94
C ALA A 353 5.81 2.86 22.99
N TYR A 354 5.73 3.94 22.22
CA TYR A 354 6.83 4.44 21.39
C TYR A 354 7.92 5.17 22.20
N GLY A 355 7.58 5.68 23.40
CA GLY A 355 8.49 6.40 24.29
C GLY A 355 7.82 7.62 24.91
N ARG A 356 8.43 8.18 25.98
CA ARG A 356 7.85 9.33 26.71
C ARG A 356 7.64 10.55 25.81
N ASP A 357 8.55 10.82 24.89
CA ASP A 357 8.49 11.99 23.99
C ASP A 357 7.35 11.87 22.97
N PHE A 358 6.84 10.65 22.71
CA PHE A 358 5.75 10.41 21.78
C PHE A 358 4.35 10.64 22.39
N ILE A 359 4.22 10.74 23.71
CA ILE A 359 2.93 10.96 24.40
C ILE A 359 2.24 12.23 23.87
N LYS A 360 3.01 13.28 23.56
CA LYS A 360 2.49 14.51 22.95
C LYS A 360 1.76 14.28 21.61
N GLY A 361 2.04 13.17 20.93
CA GLY A 361 1.40 12.77 19.69
C GLY A 361 0.03 12.11 19.84
N GLN A 362 -0.55 12.01 21.05
CA GLN A 362 -1.87 11.42 21.27
C GLN A 362 -2.94 12.07 20.40
N ASN A 363 -2.99 13.41 20.38
CA ASN A 363 -3.97 14.16 19.57
C ASN A 363 -3.75 13.96 18.07
N VAL A 364 -2.51 13.76 17.64
CA VAL A 364 -2.16 13.39 16.26
C VAL A 364 -2.75 12.04 15.91
N LEU A 365 -2.60 11.04 16.78
CA LEU A 365 -3.18 9.71 16.59
C LEU A 365 -4.70 9.73 16.53
N LEU A 366 -5.36 10.54 17.36
CA LEU A 366 -6.82 10.73 17.32
C LEU A 366 -7.30 11.29 15.97
N LEU A 367 -6.60 12.30 15.43
CA LEU A 367 -6.89 12.83 14.10
C LEU A 367 -6.64 11.78 13.01
N VAL A 368 -5.56 10.99 13.12
CA VAL A 368 -5.28 9.89 12.20
C VAL A 368 -6.40 8.85 12.22
N CYS A 369 -6.92 8.46 13.39
CA CYS A 369 -8.07 7.59 13.51
C CYS A 369 -9.30 8.18 12.82
N PHE A 370 -9.57 9.46 13.04
CA PHE A 370 -10.73 10.15 12.49
C PHE A 370 -10.68 10.21 10.95
N TYR A 371 -9.59 10.71 10.36
CA TYR A 371 -9.53 10.81 8.90
C TYR A 371 -9.42 9.44 8.20
N SER A 372 -8.92 8.40 8.89
CA SER A 372 -8.89 7.04 8.35
C SER A 372 -10.30 6.50 8.08
N CYS A 373 -11.30 6.87 8.89
CA CYS A 373 -12.69 6.49 8.65
C CYS A 373 -13.24 7.14 7.35
N TRP A 374 -12.93 8.41 7.11
CA TRP A 374 -13.28 9.10 5.87
C TRP A 374 -12.54 8.52 4.66
N TRP A 375 -11.28 8.14 4.85
CA TRP A 375 -10.56 7.46 3.78
C TRP A 375 -11.18 6.10 3.44
N ALA A 376 -11.64 5.33 4.43
CA ALA A 376 -12.31 4.05 4.17
C ALA A 376 -13.57 4.23 3.27
N ALA A 377 -14.37 5.26 3.49
CA ALA A 377 -15.48 5.62 2.61
C ALA A 377 -14.98 5.98 1.19
N ASN A 378 -13.90 6.76 1.11
CA ASN A 378 -13.32 7.22 -0.15
C ASN A 378 -12.77 6.08 -1.03
N ILE A 379 -12.32 4.97 -0.42
CA ILE A 379 -11.84 3.79 -1.14
C ILE A 379 -12.94 3.24 -2.07
N VAL A 380 -14.18 3.10 -1.57
CA VAL A 380 -15.29 2.56 -2.36
C VAL A 380 -15.70 3.53 -3.47
N ILE A 381 -15.77 4.83 -3.15
CA ILE A 381 -16.09 5.87 -4.13
C ILE A 381 -15.06 5.87 -5.28
N GLY A 382 -13.79 5.66 -4.96
CA GLY A 382 -12.73 5.48 -5.95
C GLY A 382 -13.01 4.29 -6.89
N GLN A 383 -13.51 3.16 -6.38
CA GLN A 383 -13.84 1.99 -7.21
C GLN A 383 -15.00 2.28 -8.20
N VAL A 384 -15.92 3.17 -7.84
CA VAL A 384 -16.98 3.63 -8.74
C VAL A 384 -16.39 4.29 -9.99
N LEU A 385 -15.42 5.19 -9.81
CA LEU A 385 -14.77 5.89 -10.92
C LEU A 385 -14.01 4.92 -11.87
N TRP A 386 -13.40 3.89 -11.28
CA TRP A 386 -12.69 2.88 -12.06
C TRP A 386 -13.65 1.93 -12.79
N SER A 387 -14.75 1.51 -12.16
CA SER A 387 -15.74 0.60 -12.79
C SER A 387 -16.49 1.26 -13.94
N THR A 388 -16.74 2.57 -13.87
CA THR A 388 -17.40 3.35 -14.93
C THR A 388 -16.45 3.82 -16.05
N GLY A 389 -15.16 3.42 -16.00
CA GLY A 389 -14.17 3.85 -17.00
C GLY A 389 -13.76 5.32 -16.91
N SER A 390 -14.15 6.03 -15.85
CA SER A 390 -13.90 7.47 -15.67
C SER A 390 -12.49 7.75 -15.11
N SER A 391 -11.46 7.10 -15.65
CA SER A 391 -10.06 7.21 -15.17
C SER A 391 -9.49 8.63 -15.28
N GLY A 392 -9.86 9.38 -16.32
CA GLY A 392 -9.47 10.79 -16.47
C GLY A 392 -10.01 11.68 -15.33
N LEU A 393 -11.25 11.41 -14.91
CA LEU A 393 -11.86 12.11 -13.78
C LEU A 393 -11.15 11.72 -12.46
N ALA A 394 -10.80 10.45 -12.27
CA ALA A 394 -10.04 10.00 -11.10
C ALA A 394 -8.68 10.73 -11.01
N MET A 395 -8.01 10.97 -12.14
CA MET A 395 -6.75 11.72 -12.19
C MET A 395 -6.96 13.20 -11.79
N ILE A 396 -8.00 13.85 -12.30
CA ILE A 396 -8.33 15.24 -11.93
C ILE A 396 -8.61 15.34 -10.42
N LEU A 397 -9.37 14.40 -9.88
CA LEU A 397 -9.67 14.35 -8.44
C LEU A 397 -8.43 14.11 -7.58
N ALA A 398 -7.48 13.31 -8.06
CA ALA A 398 -6.20 13.14 -7.39
C ALA A 398 -5.37 14.43 -7.38
N ALA A 399 -5.39 15.21 -8.46
CA ALA A 399 -4.75 16.52 -8.52
C ALA A 399 -5.43 17.54 -7.59
N ILE A 400 -6.77 17.59 -7.57
CA ILE A 400 -7.55 18.45 -6.65
C ILE A 400 -7.21 18.08 -5.19
N ARG A 401 -7.17 16.77 -4.86
CA ARG A 401 -6.76 16.31 -3.53
C ARG A 401 -5.37 16.80 -3.15
N ALA A 402 -4.40 16.72 -4.07
CA ALA A 402 -3.05 17.21 -3.82
C ALA A 402 -3.03 18.72 -3.52
N VAL A 403 -3.78 19.51 -4.29
CA VAL A 403 -3.91 20.96 -4.08
C VAL A 403 -4.55 21.28 -2.73
N ILE A 404 -5.65 20.61 -2.37
CA ILE A 404 -6.32 20.79 -1.07
C ILE A 404 -5.36 20.42 0.06
N LEU A 405 -4.65 19.30 -0.06
CA LEU A 405 -3.76 18.81 0.97
C LEU A 405 -2.58 19.76 1.22
N ILE A 406 -1.88 20.16 0.17
CA ILE A 406 -0.75 21.09 0.27
C ILE A 406 -1.24 22.48 0.69
N GLY A 407 -2.32 22.97 0.10
CA GLY A 407 -2.90 24.27 0.42
C GLY A 407 -3.35 24.35 1.87
N SER A 408 -4.06 23.34 2.37
CA SER A 408 -4.49 23.28 3.78
C SER A 408 -3.28 23.33 4.72
N PHE A 409 -2.24 22.52 4.47
CA PHE A 409 -1.06 22.53 5.34
C PHE A 409 -0.27 23.84 5.24
N SER A 410 -0.25 24.51 4.09
CA SER A 410 0.42 25.80 3.91
C SER A 410 -0.21 26.91 4.76
N ILE A 411 -1.52 26.84 4.98
CA ILE A 411 -2.30 27.84 5.76
C ILE A 411 -2.27 27.53 7.25
N ILE A 412 -2.24 26.24 7.63
CA ILE A 412 -2.24 25.81 9.04
C ILE A 412 -0.96 26.26 9.74
N THR A 413 -1.12 26.88 10.91
CA THR A 413 -0.05 27.25 11.83
C THR A 413 -0.41 26.81 13.25
N PRO A 414 0.54 26.26 14.05
CA PRO A 414 1.93 25.96 13.69
C PRO A 414 2.08 24.74 12.76
N LYS A 415 3.16 24.69 11.99
CA LYS A 415 3.50 23.56 11.13
C LYS A 415 4.13 22.44 11.99
N ASN A 416 3.30 21.52 12.45
CA ASN A 416 3.67 20.41 13.33
C ASN A 416 2.91 19.14 12.95
N ALA A 417 3.12 18.05 13.71
CA ALA A 417 2.44 16.76 13.50
C ALA A 417 0.91 16.86 13.57
N TYR A 418 0.37 17.71 14.43
CA TYR A 418 -1.07 17.97 14.51
C TYR A 418 -1.59 18.69 13.26
N GLY A 419 -0.86 19.71 12.80
CA GLY A 419 -1.20 20.48 11.61
C GLY A 419 -1.26 19.61 10.34
N ILE A 420 -0.28 18.70 10.15
CA ILE A 420 -0.31 17.77 9.00
C ILE A 420 -1.48 16.79 9.10
N ALA A 421 -1.78 16.24 10.29
CA ALA A 421 -2.92 15.36 10.49
C ALA A 421 -4.26 16.09 10.26
N LEU A 422 -4.35 17.37 10.64
CA LEU A 422 -5.51 18.23 10.36
C LEU A 422 -5.67 18.49 8.86
N ALA A 423 -4.57 18.75 8.13
CA ALA A 423 -4.61 18.92 6.67
C ALA A 423 -5.14 17.64 5.97
N TYR A 424 -4.70 16.47 6.40
CA TYR A 424 -5.28 15.21 5.93
C TYR A 424 -6.76 15.07 6.26
N THR A 425 -7.17 15.50 7.46
CA THR A 425 -8.59 15.47 7.89
C THR A 425 -9.44 16.35 6.97
N ILE A 426 -9.05 17.60 6.77
CA ILE A 426 -9.75 18.54 5.87
C ILE A 426 -9.84 17.93 4.46
N THR A 427 -8.74 17.39 3.98
CA THR A 427 -8.67 16.81 2.63
C THR A 427 -9.60 15.61 2.48
N TYR A 428 -9.56 14.62 3.39
CA TYR A 428 -10.39 13.44 3.26
C TYR A 428 -11.87 13.70 3.49
N VAL A 429 -12.24 14.60 4.41
CA VAL A 429 -13.63 15.01 4.62
C VAL A 429 -14.17 15.71 3.37
N SER A 430 -13.48 16.74 2.87
CA SER A 430 -13.91 17.49 1.69
C SER A 430 -13.98 16.61 0.43
N MET A 431 -12.97 15.75 0.23
CA MET A 431 -12.94 14.86 -0.92
C MET A 431 -14.03 13.78 -0.86
N THR A 432 -14.34 13.25 0.32
CA THR A 432 -15.41 12.25 0.44
C THR A 432 -16.77 12.84 0.10
N VAL A 433 -17.04 14.07 0.57
CA VAL A 433 -18.29 14.78 0.23
C VAL A 433 -18.34 15.07 -1.28
N TYR A 434 -17.29 15.68 -1.82
CA TYR A 434 -17.25 16.08 -3.23
C TYR A 434 -17.32 14.87 -4.17
N GLN A 435 -16.51 13.85 -3.93
CA GLN A 435 -16.50 12.63 -4.74
C GLN A 435 -17.81 11.83 -4.58
N GLY A 436 -18.43 11.84 -3.39
CA GLY A 436 -19.72 11.23 -3.15
C GLY A 436 -20.80 11.82 -4.06
N VAL A 437 -20.91 13.16 -4.11
CA VAL A 437 -21.84 13.86 -4.98
C VAL A 437 -21.54 13.57 -6.46
N LEU A 438 -20.26 13.59 -6.83
CA LEU A 438 -19.84 13.37 -8.21
C LEU A 438 -20.09 11.94 -8.68
N SER A 439 -19.87 10.95 -7.81
CA SER A 439 -20.07 9.54 -8.11
C SER A 439 -21.53 9.24 -8.47
N VAL A 440 -22.50 9.86 -7.79
CA VAL A 440 -23.93 9.73 -8.13
C VAL A 440 -24.21 10.21 -9.56
N ARG A 441 -23.62 11.35 -9.96
CA ARG A 441 -23.78 11.90 -11.32
C ARG A 441 -23.15 10.98 -12.39
N VAL A 442 -21.93 10.46 -12.08
CA VAL A 442 -21.22 9.56 -13.00
C VAL A 442 -21.97 8.25 -13.18
N VAL A 443 -22.47 7.64 -12.09
CA VAL A 443 -23.27 6.42 -12.15
C VAL A 443 -24.54 6.65 -12.99
N ASN A 444 -25.32 7.69 -12.72
CA ASN A 444 -26.53 7.99 -13.48
C ASN A 444 -26.26 8.14 -14.98
N LYS A 445 -25.13 8.78 -15.35
CA LYS A 445 -24.73 8.91 -16.77
C LYS A 445 -24.27 7.60 -17.39
N SER A 446 -23.73 6.67 -16.61
CA SER A 446 -23.21 5.39 -17.12
C SER A 446 -24.30 4.35 -17.36
N PHE A 447 -25.51 4.57 -16.85
CA PHE A 447 -26.68 3.72 -17.04
C PHE A 447 -27.71 4.33 -18.04
N LEU A 448 -27.46 5.53 -18.56
CA LEU A 448 -28.17 6.18 -19.66
C LEU A 448 -27.53 5.79 -21.00
#